data_9b1d3fb8239a9576403818e4295f85f3
#
_entry.id   9b1d3fb8239a9576403818e4295f85f3
#
_cell.length_a   1.000
_cell.length_b   1.000
_cell.length_c   1.000
_cell.angle_alpha   90.00
_cell.angle_beta   90.00
_cell.angle_gamma   90.00
#
_symmetry.space_group_name_H-M   'P 1'
#
loop_
_entity.id
_entity.type
_entity.pdbx_description
1 polymer ?
#
loop_
_entity_poly.entity_id
_entity_poly.type
_entity_poly.pdbx_seq_one_letter_code
_entity_poly.pdbx_strand_id
1 'polypeptide(L)' 'MSIQDKVKKIIVEKLSVDLEELVPEASFVDDLGADSLDLVELIMSMEEEFDIEISDAEAEKLATVKDVFEYIDARS' A
#
# COMPACT_ATOMS: atom_id res chain seq x y z
N MET A 1 -3.17 4.19 -16.68
CA MET A 1 -3.56 3.63 -15.38
C MET A 1 -3.65 4.72 -14.34
N SER A 2 -4.65 4.67 -13.50
CA SER A 2 -4.76 5.61 -12.40
C SER A 2 -3.76 5.26 -11.29
N ILE A 3 -3.53 6.19 -10.37
CA ILE A 3 -2.67 5.94 -9.22
C ILE A 3 -3.24 4.79 -8.39
N GLN A 4 -4.55 4.78 -8.19
CA GLN A 4 -5.20 3.71 -7.43
C GLN A 4 -4.99 2.34 -8.08
N ASP A 5 -5.07 2.26 -9.41
CA ASP A 5 -4.84 1.02 -10.12
C ASP A 5 -3.41 0.52 -9.91
N LYS A 6 -2.43 1.42 -9.97
CA LYS A 6 -1.03 1.07 -9.74
C LYS A 6 -0.80 0.58 -8.32
N VAL A 7 -1.38 1.27 -7.34
CA VAL A 7 -1.27 0.88 -5.93
C VAL A 7 -1.87 -0.51 -5.71
N LYS A 8 -3.06 -0.74 -6.24
CA LYS A 8 -3.73 -2.03 -6.11
C LYS A 8 -2.90 -3.16 -6.71
N LYS A 9 -2.32 -2.93 -7.88
CA LYS A 9 -1.47 -3.92 -8.54
C LYS A 9 -0.27 -4.29 -7.66
N ILE A 10 0.37 -3.29 -7.08
CA ILE A 10 1.52 -3.52 -6.20
C ILE A 10 1.10 -4.35 -4.98
N ILE A 11 -0.01 -3.99 -4.36
CA ILE A 11 -0.52 -4.71 -3.18
C ILE A 11 -0.82 -6.17 -3.52
N VAL A 12 -1.52 -6.40 -4.62
CA VAL A 12 -1.85 -7.76 -5.07
C VAL A 12 -0.58 -8.59 -5.26
N GLU A 13 0.43 -8.02 -5.90
CA GLU A 13 1.68 -8.74 -6.16
C GLU A 13 2.47 -9.01 -4.89
N LYS A 14 2.55 -8.04 -3.99
CA LYS A 14 3.39 -8.17 -2.80
C LYS A 14 2.74 -8.99 -1.68
N LEU A 15 1.44 -8.89 -1.54
CA LEU A 15 0.72 -9.60 -0.47
C LEU A 15 0.02 -10.86 -0.95
N SER A 16 0.04 -11.13 -2.25
CA SER A 16 -0.62 -12.30 -2.84
C SER A 16 -2.10 -12.38 -2.47
N VAL A 17 -2.78 -11.24 -2.52
CA VAL A 17 -4.22 -11.16 -2.23
C VAL A 17 -4.99 -10.88 -3.51
N ASP A 18 -6.30 -11.14 -3.49
CA ASP A 18 -7.16 -10.86 -4.63
C ASP A 18 -7.53 -9.38 -4.67
N LEU A 19 -7.70 -8.86 -5.88
CA LEU A 19 -8.08 -7.47 -6.07
C LEU A 19 -9.38 -7.12 -5.31
N GLU A 20 -10.30 -8.07 -5.23
CA GLU A 20 -11.58 -7.88 -4.55
C GLU A 20 -11.43 -7.63 -3.05
N GLU A 21 -10.33 -8.05 -2.46
CA GLU A 21 -10.06 -7.85 -1.03
C GLU A 21 -9.61 -6.43 -0.73
N LEU A 22 -9.25 -5.66 -1.74
CA LEU A 22 -8.70 -4.30 -1.57
C LEU A 22 -9.78 -3.24 -1.49
N VAL A 23 -10.67 -3.39 -0.49
CA VAL A 23 -11.65 -2.34 -0.19
C VAL A 23 -10.94 -1.25 0.64
N PRO A 24 -11.43 0.01 0.60
CA PRO A 24 -10.73 1.10 1.29
C PRO A 24 -10.50 0.88 2.78
N GLU A 25 -11.40 0.20 3.45
CA GLU A 25 -11.33 -0.05 4.89
C GLU A 25 -10.44 -1.24 5.26
N ALA A 26 -9.96 -2.00 4.28
CA ALA A 26 -9.16 -3.19 4.55
C ALA A 26 -7.85 -2.83 5.23
N SER A 27 -7.59 -3.48 6.37
CA SER A 27 -6.33 -3.34 7.09
C SER A 27 -5.30 -4.29 6.51
N PHE A 28 -4.08 -3.81 6.28
CA PHE A 28 -3.03 -4.67 5.74
C PHE A 28 -2.72 -5.83 6.67
N VAL A 29 -2.68 -5.59 7.96
CA VAL A 29 -2.37 -6.64 8.94
C VAL A 29 -3.58 -7.50 9.27
N ASP A 30 -4.70 -6.87 9.61
CA ASP A 30 -5.88 -7.60 10.09
C ASP A 30 -6.67 -8.28 8.98
N ASP A 31 -6.83 -7.61 7.85
CA ASP A 31 -7.68 -8.13 6.75
C ASP A 31 -6.88 -8.82 5.66
N LEU A 32 -5.69 -8.31 5.35
CA LEU A 32 -4.88 -8.85 4.26
C LEU A 32 -3.75 -9.76 4.75
N GLY A 33 -3.57 -9.88 6.06
CA GLY A 33 -2.60 -10.80 6.63
C GLY A 33 -1.14 -10.44 6.42
N ALA A 34 -0.84 -9.17 6.20
CA ALA A 34 0.54 -8.72 6.00
C ALA A 34 1.32 -8.70 7.32
N ASP A 35 2.56 -9.15 7.28
CA ASP A 35 3.45 -8.99 8.43
C ASP A 35 4.39 -7.79 8.19
N SER A 36 5.31 -7.55 9.13
CA SER A 36 6.21 -6.40 9.05
C SER A 36 7.09 -6.43 7.80
N LEU A 37 7.55 -7.59 7.40
CA LEU A 37 8.40 -7.72 6.22
C LEU A 37 7.61 -7.43 4.95
N ASP A 38 6.39 -7.93 4.88
CA ASP A 38 5.50 -7.67 3.75
C ASP A 38 5.23 -6.17 3.60
N LEU A 39 5.00 -5.49 4.72
CA LEU A 39 4.76 -4.05 4.70
C LEU A 39 5.99 -3.28 4.24
N VAL A 40 7.18 -3.67 4.68
CA VAL A 40 8.43 -3.04 4.24
C VAL A 40 8.60 -3.18 2.74
N GLU A 41 8.39 -4.37 2.21
CA GLU A 41 8.51 -4.61 0.77
C GLU A 41 7.47 -3.82 -0.03
N LEU A 42 6.25 -3.75 0.50
CA LEU A 42 5.19 -2.98 -0.14
C LEU A 42 5.55 -1.49 -0.20
N ILE A 43 6.01 -0.94 0.90
CA ILE A 43 6.42 0.46 0.98
C ILE A 43 7.55 0.75 0.00
N MET A 44 8.57 -0.10 -0.02
CA MET A 44 9.70 0.06 -0.93
C MET A 44 9.26 0.04 -2.40
N SER A 45 8.35 -0.86 -2.73
CA SER A 45 7.83 -0.95 -4.09
C SER A 45 7.08 0.31 -4.49
N MET A 46 6.31 0.87 -3.56
CA MET A 46 5.60 2.12 -3.83
C MET A 46 6.55 3.30 -3.99
N GLU A 47 7.61 3.35 -3.19
CA GLU A 47 8.62 4.40 -3.31
C GLU A 47 9.27 4.38 -4.70
N GLU A 48 9.58 3.20 -5.20
CA GLU A 48 10.18 3.05 -6.53
C GLU A 48 9.21 3.38 -7.65
N GLU A 49 7.96 2.91 -7.52
CA GLU A 49 6.96 3.10 -8.59
C GLU A 49 6.56 4.56 -8.74
N PHE A 50 6.44 5.28 -7.64
CA PHE A 50 5.97 6.66 -7.65
C PHE A 50 7.08 7.69 -7.46
N ASP A 51 8.33 7.23 -7.32
CA ASP A 51 9.50 8.08 -7.11
C ASP A 51 9.30 9.03 -5.93
N ILE A 52 8.93 8.48 -4.79
CA ILE A 52 8.69 9.21 -3.54
C ILE A 52 9.47 8.56 -2.40
N GLU A 53 9.61 9.28 -1.31
CA GLU A 53 10.20 8.74 -0.09
C GLU A 53 9.14 8.69 1.01
N ILE A 54 9.06 7.55 1.69
CA ILE A 54 8.12 7.34 2.78
C ILE A 54 8.95 7.05 4.03
N SER A 55 8.91 7.95 5.00
CA SER A 55 9.64 7.77 6.25
C SER A 55 9.00 6.65 7.08
N ASP A 56 9.75 6.09 8.02
CA ASP A 56 9.24 5.05 8.90
C ASP A 56 8.02 5.53 9.69
N ALA A 57 8.06 6.78 10.15
CA ALA A 57 6.95 7.36 10.90
C ALA A 57 5.70 7.47 10.04
N GLU A 58 5.85 7.84 8.77
CA GLU A 58 4.73 7.92 7.85
C GLU A 58 4.22 6.53 7.47
N ALA A 59 5.12 5.58 7.28
CA ALA A 59 4.77 4.21 6.97
C ALA A 59 3.90 3.59 8.06
N GLU A 60 4.18 3.90 9.31
CA GLU A 60 3.39 3.40 10.45
C GLU A 60 1.94 3.86 10.42
N LYS A 61 1.67 4.98 9.76
CA LYS A 61 0.31 5.52 9.66
C LYS A 61 -0.48 4.89 8.51
N LEU A 62 0.17 4.14 7.64
CA LEU A 62 -0.47 3.51 6.49
C LEU A 62 -1.03 2.15 6.88
N ALA A 63 -2.12 2.17 7.64
CA ALA A 63 -2.72 0.96 8.18
C ALA A 63 -3.74 0.31 7.26
N THR A 64 -4.42 1.10 6.43
CA THR A 64 -5.45 0.60 5.52
C THR A 64 -5.15 0.96 4.08
N VAL A 65 -5.86 0.31 3.16
CA VAL A 65 -5.75 0.60 1.72
C VAL A 65 -6.04 2.08 1.45
N LYS A 66 -7.07 2.60 2.09
CA LYS A 66 -7.46 4.00 1.96
C LYS A 66 -6.33 4.95 2.38
N ASP A 67 -5.65 4.64 3.47
CA ASP A 67 -4.54 5.45 3.95
C ASP A 67 -3.45 5.57 2.89
N VAL A 68 -3.13 4.46 2.23
CA VAL A 68 -2.12 4.45 1.17
C VAL A 68 -2.57 5.28 -0.02
N PHE A 69 -3.83 5.13 -0.44
CA PHE A 69 -4.36 5.89 -1.56
C PHE A 69 -4.25 7.40 -1.30
N GLU A 70 -4.67 7.84 -0.12
CA GLU A 70 -4.62 9.25 0.25
C GLU A 70 -3.19 9.77 0.32
N TYR A 71 -2.28 8.97 0.87
CA TYR A 71 -0.88 9.35 0.98
C TYR A 71 -0.24 9.56 -0.40
N ILE A 72 -0.41 8.58 -1.27
CA ILE A 72 0.18 8.63 -2.61
C ILE A 72 -0.45 9.75 -3.45
N ASP A 73 -1.77 9.88 -3.37
CA ASP A 73 -2.50 10.89 -4.11
C ASP A 73 -2.04 12.31 -3.75
N ALA A 74 -1.77 12.53 -2.47
CA ALA A 74 -1.31 13.83 -2.00
C ALA A 74 0.09 14.21 -2.52
N ARG A 75 0.88 13.22 -2.92
CA ARG A 75 2.26 13.42 -3.36
C ARG A 75 2.46 13.35 -4.88
N SER A 76 1.45 12.96 -5.59
CA SER A 76 1.55 12.80 -7.04
C SER A 76 1.06 14.01 -7.83
#